data_91ba50d1db8a337b5eadeb273c582db9
#
_entry.id   91ba50d1db8a337b5eadeb273c582db9
#
_cell.length_a   1.000
_cell.length_b   1.000
_cell.length_c   1.000
_cell.angle_alpha   90.00
_cell.angle_beta   90.00
_cell.angle_gamma   90.00
#
_symmetry.space_group_name_H-M   'P 1'
#
loop_
_entity.id
_entity.type
_entity.pdbx_description
1 polymer ?
#
loop_
_entity_poly.entity_id
_entity_poly.type
_entity_poly.pdbx_seq_one_letter_code
_entity_poly.pdbx_strand_id
1 'polypeptide(L)'
;MYKRQVYSHPQGLMQCDRFLDTHKDWQRISQANTALAAKMIFQEHNKTHVAIASKEAAELYGLDILKSGITDQEGNTTRFVIVTNTRKFVKNAQKMSIVFETANEAGTLYNLLSHIIYNGLNMNKIESRPIEGNVEGKRWNFRFFVDFAGNIDDPRVMNALRGIEEEAESIKLLGNY
;
A
#
# COMPACT_ATOMS: atom_id res chain seq x y z
N MET A 1 -7.57 -41.90 -6.18
CA MET A 1 -8.03 -40.52 -5.88
C MET A 1 -6.91 -39.59 -6.30
N TYR A 2 -7.11 -38.82 -7.36
CA TYR A 2 -6.05 -37.91 -7.85
C TYR A 2 -5.94 -36.73 -6.87
N LYS A 3 -4.77 -36.55 -6.25
CA LYS A 3 -4.49 -35.36 -5.42
C LYS A 3 -4.50 -34.14 -6.33
N ARG A 4 -5.38 -33.18 -6.06
CA ARG A 4 -5.37 -31.90 -6.76
C ARG A 4 -4.24 -31.05 -6.24
N GLN A 5 -3.63 -30.27 -7.13
CA GLN A 5 -2.62 -29.29 -6.78
C GLN A 5 -3.20 -27.90 -7.01
N VAL A 6 -3.08 -27.03 -6.00
CA VAL A 6 -3.55 -25.65 -6.05
C VAL A 6 -2.37 -24.70 -6.03
N TYR A 7 -2.26 -23.88 -7.05
CA TYR A 7 -1.16 -22.96 -7.31
C TYR A 7 -1.58 -21.52 -7.08
N SER A 8 -0.82 -20.78 -6.33
CA SER A 8 -0.96 -19.31 -6.19
C SER A 8 0.26 -18.69 -5.53
N HIS A 9 0.28 -17.35 -5.47
CA HIS A 9 1.21 -16.64 -4.58
C HIS A 9 0.97 -17.03 -3.11
N PRO A 10 2.00 -17.15 -2.26
CA PRO A 10 1.82 -17.51 -0.84
C PRO A 10 0.73 -16.72 -0.12
N GLN A 11 0.67 -15.42 -0.35
CA GLN A 11 -0.35 -14.56 0.23
C GLN A 11 -1.77 -14.90 -0.28
N GLY A 12 -1.91 -15.25 -1.56
CA GLY A 12 -3.19 -15.69 -2.13
C GLY A 12 -3.67 -17.01 -1.54
N LEU A 13 -2.75 -17.97 -1.32
CA LEU A 13 -3.06 -19.22 -0.62
C LEU A 13 -3.52 -18.95 0.82
N MET A 14 -2.81 -18.12 1.56
CA MET A 14 -3.12 -17.76 2.95
C MET A 14 -4.47 -17.01 3.07
N GLN A 15 -4.81 -16.17 2.10
CA GLN A 15 -6.09 -15.45 2.07
C GLN A 15 -7.30 -16.34 1.75
N CYS A 16 -7.09 -17.59 1.38
CA CYS A 16 -8.13 -18.57 1.05
C CYS A 16 -8.03 -19.81 1.95
N ASP A 17 -7.43 -19.70 3.12
CA ASP A 17 -7.17 -20.83 4.01
C ASP A 17 -8.45 -21.57 4.41
N ARG A 18 -9.52 -20.87 4.78
CA ARG A 18 -10.80 -21.50 5.16
C ARG A 18 -11.36 -22.37 4.04
N PHE A 19 -11.32 -21.87 2.80
CA PHE A 19 -11.75 -22.66 1.65
C PHE A 19 -10.83 -23.85 1.42
N LEU A 20 -9.51 -23.66 1.48
CA LEU A 20 -8.55 -24.74 1.26
C LEU A 20 -8.56 -25.79 2.36
N ASP A 21 -8.90 -25.46 3.58
CA ASP A 21 -9.04 -26.38 4.70
C ASP A 21 -10.23 -27.34 4.54
N THR A 22 -11.22 -26.98 3.72
CA THR A 22 -12.30 -27.92 3.34
C THR A 22 -11.84 -28.96 2.33
N HIS A 23 -10.64 -28.80 1.74
CA HIS A 23 -10.05 -29.67 0.71
C HIS A 23 -8.68 -30.17 1.16
N LYS A 24 -8.62 -30.91 2.26
CA LYS A 24 -7.38 -31.40 2.89
C LYS A 24 -6.51 -32.29 2.02
N ASP A 25 -7.07 -32.85 0.98
CA ASP A 25 -6.38 -33.66 -0.03
C ASP A 25 -5.69 -32.83 -1.12
N TRP A 26 -5.89 -31.52 -1.13
CA TRP A 26 -5.27 -30.64 -2.11
C TRP A 26 -3.88 -30.21 -1.64
N GLN A 27 -2.89 -30.34 -2.52
CA GLN A 27 -1.54 -29.88 -2.26
C GLN A 27 -1.41 -28.40 -2.65
N ARG A 28 -1.03 -27.54 -1.69
CA ARG A 28 -0.81 -26.11 -1.91
C ARG A 28 0.60 -25.89 -2.43
N ILE A 29 0.74 -25.21 -3.56
CA ILE A 29 2.02 -24.97 -4.23
C ILE A 29 2.19 -23.47 -4.48
N SER A 30 3.29 -22.92 -3.95
CA SER A 30 3.61 -21.50 -4.10
C SER A 30 4.13 -21.17 -5.50
N GLN A 31 3.64 -20.05 -6.05
CA GLN A 31 4.09 -19.44 -7.30
C GLN A 31 4.50 -17.99 -7.08
N ALA A 32 5.31 -17.45 -7.99
CA ALA A 32 5.80 -16.09 -7.89
C ALA A 32 4.68 -15.01 -7.89
N ASN A 33 3.57 -15.27 -8.59
CA ASN A 33 2.36 -14.46 -8.53
C ASN A 33 1.13 -15.27 -9.00
N THR A 34 -0.06 -14.71 -8.72
CA THR A 34 -1.34 -15.38 -9.03
C THR A 34 -1.60 -15.52 -10.53
N ALA A 35 -1.21 -14.53 -11.34
CA ALA A 35 -1.41 -14.56 -12.78
C ALA A 35 -0.50 -15.60 -13.46
N LEU A 36 0.74 -15.77 -12.97
CA LEU A 36 1.63 -16.85 -13.43
C LEU A 36 1.05 -18.23 -13.10
N ALA A 37 0.43 -18.40 -11.95
CA ALA A 37 -0.25 -19.64 -11.61
C ALA A 37 -1.36 -19.96 -12.65
N ALA A 38 -2.21 -18.99 -12.98
CA ALA A 38 -3.23 -19.16 -14.02
C ALA A 38 -2.63 -19.49 -15.39
N LYS A 39 -1.58 -18.75 -15.80
CA LYS A 39 -0.87 -19.01 -17.06
C LYS A 39 -0.30 -20.42 -17.14
N MET A 40 0.29 -20.91 -16.05
CA MET A 40 0.85 -22.26 -15.96
C MET A 40 -0.23 -23.32 -16.15
N ILE A 41 -1.38 -23.20 -15.45
CA ILE A 41 -2.52 -24.12 -15.60
C ILE A 41 -2.99 -24.17 -17.07
N PHE A 42 -3.08 -23.01 -17.71
CA PHE A 42 -3.41 -22.92 -19.14
C PHE A 42 -2.42 -23.69 -20.01
N GLN A 43 -1.11 -23.56 -19.77
CA GLN A 43 -0.06 -24.19 -20.58
C GLN A 43 0.04 -25.70 -20.36
N GLU A 44 -0.17 -26.15 -19.11
CA GLU A 44 -0.02 -27.57 -18.77
C GLU A 44 -1.22 -28.44 -19.18
N HIS A 45 -2.40 -27.85 -19.36
CA HIS A 45 -3.64 -28.57 -19.68
C HIS A 45 -3.95 -29.74 -18.73
N ASN A 46 -3.44 -29.71 -17.50
CA ASN A 46 -3.61 -30.75 -16.52
C ASN A 46 -4.87 -30.50 -15.66
N LYS A 47 -5.91 -31.32 -15.86
CA LYS A 47 -7.19 -31.20 -15.15
C LYS A 47 -7.12 -31.45 -13.63
N THR A 48 -5.99 -31.92 -13.12
CA THR A 48 -5.77 -32.10 -11.66
C THR A 48 -5.14 -30.87 -11.02
N HIS A 49 -4.69 -29.91 -11.82
CA HIS A 49 -4.09 -28.63 -11.38
C HIS A 49 -5.14 -27.53 -11.43
N VAL A 50 -5.16 -26.68 -10.40
CA VAL A 50 -6.02 -25.50 -10.31
C VAL A 50 -5.20 -24.31 -9.83
N ALA A 51 -5.63 -23.11 -10.17
CA ALA A 51 -5.01 -21.88 -9.67
C ALA A 51 -6.00 -21.05 -8.84
N ILE A 52 -5.48 -20.36 -7.82
CA ILE A 52 -6.18 -19.24 -7.20
C ILE A 52 -5.64 -17.98 -7.85
N ALA A 53 -6.49 -17.28 -8.58
CA ALA A 53 -6.17 -16.09 -9.34
C ALA A 53 -7.39 -15.17 -9.45
N SER A 54 -7.24 -14.00 -10.08
CA SER A 54 -8.35 -13.10 -10.34
C SER A 54 -9.24 -13.61 -11.47
N LYS A 55 -10.47 -13.07 -11.54
CA LYS A 55 -11.42 -13.38 -12.62
C LYS A 55 -10.86 -12.96 -13.98
N GLU A 56 -10.21 -11.81 -14.05
CA GLU A 56 -9.58 -11.26 -15.25
C GLU A 56 -8.48 -12.20 -15.79
N ALA A 57 -7.72 -12.85 -14.90
CA ALA A 57 -6.71 -13.82 -15.31
C ALA A 57 -7.36 -15.09 -15.91
N ALA A 58 -8.48 -15.54 -15.35
CA ALA A 58 -9.23 -16.67 -15.92
C ALA A 58 -9.78 -16.31 -17.30
N GLU A 59 -10.38 -15.15 -17.47
CA GLU A 59 -10.90 -14.67 -18.76
C GLU A 59 -9.77 -14.54 -19.81
N LEU A 60 -8.62 -13.95 -19.42
CA LEU A 60 -7.47 -13.75 -20.31
C LEU A 60 -6.91 -15.09 -20.86
N TYR A 61 -6.86 -16.11 -20.03
CA TYR A 61 -6.33 -17.42 -20.42
C TYR A 61 -7.41 -18.44 -20.84
N GLY A 62 -8.69 -18.04 -20.90
CA GLY A 62 -9.77 -18.94 -21.27
C GLY A 62 -9.96 -20.12 -20.30
N LEU A 63 -9.75 -19.89 -19.01
CA LEU A 63 -9.88 -20.91 -17.96
C LEU A 63 -11.29 -20.88 -17.34
N ASP A 64 -11.81 -22.04 -17.01
CA ASP A 64 -13.07 -22.18 -16.29
C ASP A 64 -12.93 -21.77 -14.82
N ILE A 65 -13.87 -20.96 -14.33
CA ILE A 65 -13.94 -20.56 -12.93
C ILE A 65 -14.73 -21.61 -12.16
N LEU A 66 -14.05 -22.41 -11.34
CA LEU A 66 -14.68 -23.48 -10.55
C LEU A 66 -15.43 -22.94 -9.33
N LYS A 67 -14.90 -21.89 -8.69
CA LYS A 67 -15.46 -21.26 -7.50
C LYS A 67 -14.99 -19.82 -7.40
N SER A 68 -15.90 -18.91 -7.10
CA SER A 68 -15.62 -17.50 -6.80
C SER A 68 -15.90 -17.16 -5.33
N GLY A 69 -15.39 -16.03 -4.86
CA GLY A 69 -15.63 -15.56 -3.49
C GLY A 69 -15.03 -16.46 -2.41
N ILE A 70 -13.83 -16.99 -2.66
CA ILE A 70 -13.14 -17.91 -1.73
C ILE A 70 -12.18 -17.22 -0.78
N THR A 71 -12.08 -15.88 -0.84
CA THR A 71 -11.20 -15.07 0.02
C THR A 71 -11.78 -14.97 1.43
N ASP A 72 -10.96 -15.19 2.45
CA ASP A 72 -11.37 -15.21 3.85
C ASP A 72 -11.64 -13.82 4.43
N GLN A 73 -11.07 -12.78 3.81
CA GLN A 73 -11.19 -11.39 4.24
C GLN A 73 -11.86 -10.54 3.17
N GLU A 74 -12.94 -9.89 3.54
CA GLU A 74 -13.53 -8.81 2.77
C GLU A 74 -12.66 -7.54 2.94
N GLY A 75 -12.41 -6.81 1.85
CA GLY A 75 -11.73 -5.52 1.91
C GLY A 75 -10.21 -5.54 1.68
N ASN A 76 -9.63 -6.66 1.18
CA ASN A 76 -8.24 -6.66 0.73
C ASN A 76 -8.11 -5.75 -0.52
N THR A 77 -7.50 -4.60 -0.33
CA THR A 77 -7.36 -3.58 -1.38
C THR A 77 -5.88 -3.29 -1.62
N THR A 78 -5.45 -3.39 -2.86
CA THR A 78 -4.12 -2.95 -3.28
C THR A 78 -4.20 -1.51 -3.78
N ARG A 79 -3.43 -0.62 -3.17
CA ARG A 79 -3.33 0.77 -3.60
C ARG A 79 -2.10 0.96 -4.47
N PHE A 80 -2.33 1.38 -5.71
CA PHE A 80 -1.25 1.77 -6.62
C PHE A 80 -1.01 3.27 -6.54
N VAL A 81 0.26 3.67 -6.56
CA VAL A 81 0.69 5.07 -6.56
C VAL A 81 1.46 5.33 -7.85
N ILE A 82 1.02 6.32 -8.61
CA ILE A 82 1.74 6.79 -9.81
C ILE A 82 2.84 7.73 -9.35
N VAL A 83 4.09 7.37 -9.65
CA VAL A 83 5.27 8.17 -9.33
C VAL A 83 5.78 8.85 -10.59
N THR A 84 6.09 10.15 -10.50
CA THR A 84 6.64 10.95 -11.60
C THR A 84 7.80 11.81 -11.11
N ASN A 85 8.75 12.11 -11.99
CA ASN A 85 9.85 13.03 -11.71
C ASN A 85 9.49 14.51 -11.94
N THR A 86 8.29 14.78 -12.47
CA THR A 86 7.77 16.14 -12.67
C THR A 86 6.67 16.43 -11.65
N ARG A 87 6.69 17.65 -11.07
CA ARG A 87 5.64 18.11 -10.17
C ARG A 87 4.35 18.31 -10.95
N LYS A 88 3.37 17.44 -10.73
CA LYS A 88 2.03 17.56 -11.31
C LYS A 88 1.01 17.57 -10.19
N PHE A 89 0.13 18.55 -10.20
CA PHE A 89 -0.94 18.70 -9.22
C PHE A 89 -2.30 18.59 -9.92
N VAL A 90 -3.25 17.97 -9.27
CA VAL A 90 -4.63 17.89 -9.76
C VAL A 90 -5.37 19.10 -9.22
N LYS A 91 -6.00 19.91 -10.10
CA LYS A 91 -6.68 21.16 -9.73
C LYS A 91 -7.74 20.96 -8.64
N ASN A 92 -8.46 19.85 -8.67
CA ASN A 92 -9.52 19.52 -7.69
C ASN A 92 -9.09 18.43 -6.72
N ALA A 93 -7.80 18.35 -6.41
CA ALA A 93 -7.26 17.38 -5.46
C ALA A 93 -7.88 17.55 -4.07
N GLN A 94 -8.08 16.43 -3.40
CA GLN A 94 -8.67 16.41 -2.05
C GLN A 94 -7.70 15.88 -1.01
N LYS A 95 -6.50 15.48 -1.45
CA LYS A 95 -5.50 14.88 -0.58
C LYS A 95 -4.13 15.45 -0.84
N MET A 96 -3.45 15.76 0.26
CA MET A 96 -2.06 16.19 0.30
C MET A 96 -1.20 15.10 0.89
N SER A 97 -0.02 14.88 0.30
CA SER A 97 1.03 14.05 0.89
C SER A 97 2.30 14.85 0.99
N ILE A 98 2.85 14.92 2.19
CA ILE A 98 4.11 15.60 2.51
C ILE A 98 5.07 14.65 3.21
N VAL A 99 6.33 14.98 3.16
CA VAL A 99 7.35 14.39 4.02
C VAL A 99 8.16 15.53 4.65
N PHE A 100 8.44 15.40 5.94
CA PHE A 100 9.30 16.31 6.65
C PHE A 100 10.27 15.57 7.57
N GLU A 101 11.36 16.23 7.88
CA GLU A 101 12.38 15.73 8.81
C GLU A 101 12.43 16.65 10.04
N THR A 102 12.65 16.04 11.19
CA THR A 102 12.75 16.79 12.46
C THR A 102 13.75 16.12 13.39
N ALA A 103 14.36 16.94 14.24
CA ALA A 103 15.19 16.45 15.34
C ALA A 103 14.39 15.54 16.27
N ASN A 104 15.06 14.52 16.83
CA ASN A 104 14.45 13.64 17.82
C ASN A 104 14.50 14.28 19.22
N GLU A 105 13.68 15.30 19.40
CA GLU A 105 13.55 16.05 20.65
C GLU A 105 12.09 16.06 21.13
N ALA A 106 11.91 16.19 22.45
CA ALA A 106 10.58 16.21 23.04
C ALA A 106 9.76 17.40 22.52
N GLY A 107 8.57 17.13 21.96
CA GLY A 107 7.63 18.15 21.48
C GLY A 107 7.78 18.54 20.02
N THR A 108 8.90 18.27 19.34
CA THR A 108 9.12 18.72 17.95
C THR A 108 8.06 18.18 16.99
N LEU A 109 7.74 16.91 17.05
CA LEU A 109 6.68 16.32 16.22
C LEU A 109 5.32 16.94 16.53
N TYR A 110 4.99 17.17 17.81
CA TYR A 110 3.74 17.81 18.20
C TYR A 110 3.60 19.21 17.61
N ASN A 111 4.65 20.02 17.70
CA ASN A 111 4.66 21.38 17.15
C ASN A 111 4.40 21.35 15.64
N LEU A 112 5.10 20.52 14.90
CA LEU A 112 4.90 20.36 13.45
C LEU A 112 3.49 19.90 13.08
N LEU A 113 2.94 18.91 13.80
CA LEU A 113 1.57 18.44 13.56
C LEU A 113 0.52 19.48 13.98
N SER A 114 0.81 20.35 14.92
CA SER A 114 -0.10 21.41 15.38
C SER A 114 -0.49 22.35 14.24
N HIS A 115 0.42 22.62 13.29
CA HIS A 115 0.10 23.42 12.10
C HIS A 115 -1.00 22.82 11.25
N ILE A 116 -1.05 21.48 11.12
CA ILE A 116 -2.14 20.79 10.42
C ILE A 116 -3.44 20.91 11.21
N ILE A 117 -3.38 20.64 12.52
CA ILE A 117 -4.55 20.59 13.41
C ILE A 117 -5.20 21.98 13.54
N TYR A 118 -4.41 23.04 13.85
CA TYR A 118 -4.93 24.39 14.04
C TYR A 118 -5.46 25.05 12.76
N ASN A 119 -5.04 24.56 11.60
CA ASN A 119 -5.65 24.95 10.33
C ASN A 119 -6.89 24.12 9.97
N GLY A 120 -7.40 23.24 10.86
CA GLY A 120 -8.60 22.44 10.66
C GLY A 120 -8.47 21.38 9.57
N LEU A 121 -7.25 20.91 9.30
CA LEU A 121 -6.99 19.88 8.29
C LEU A 121 -7.04 18.50 8.94
N ASN A 122 -7.72 17.55 8.28
CA ASN A 122 -7.86 16.19 8.78
C ASN A 122 -6.72 15.30 8.27
N MET A 123 -5.91 14.80 9.19
CA MET A 123 -4.81 13.89 8.89
C MET A 123 -5.32 12.45 8.72
N ASN A 124 -4.94 11.80 7.63
CA ASN A 124 -5.40 10.45 7.25
C ASN A 124 -4.33 9.38 7.46
N LYS A 125 -3.05 9.78 7.45
CA LYS A 125 -1.91 8.87 7.62
C LYS A 125 -0.74 9.62 8.24
N ILE A 126 -0.03 8.94 9.13
CA ILE A 126 1.31 9.31 9.56
C ILE A 126 2.18 8.05 9.61
N GLU A 127 3.38 8.12 9.07
CA GLU A 127 4.35 7.03 9.08
C GLU A 127 5.74 7.61 9.32
N SER A 128 6.47 7.06 10.30
CA SER A 128 7.84 7.47 10.60
C SER A 128 8.85 6.48 10.01
N ARG A 129 9.98 7.00 9.55
CA ARG A 129 11.15 6.23 9.15
C ARG A 129 12.40 6.83 9.77
N PRO A 130 13.30 6.03 10.36
CA PRO A 130 14.59 6.52 10.80
C PRO A 130 15.42 6.96 9.59
N ILE A 131 16.20 8.03 9.76
CA ILE A 131 17.15 8.49 8.74
C ILE A 131 18.44 7.70 8.92
N GLU A 132 18.82 6.92 7.91
CA GLU A 132 20.08 6.18 7.89
C GLU A 132 21.28 7.15 7.79
N GLY A 133 22.34 6.93 8.56
CA GLY A 133 23.61 7.67 8.47
C GLY A 133 24.06 8.40 9.71
N ASN A 134 23.38 8.33 10.83
CA ASN A 134 23.88 8.85 12.10
C ASN A 134 24.72 7.80 12.82
N VAL A 135 26.04 7.77 12.51
CA VAL A 135 27.04 6.97 13.19
C VAL A 135 27.52 7.73 14.42
N GLU A 136 27.67 7.02 15.54
CA GLU A 136 28.30 7.41 16.81
C GLU A 136 27.57 8.49 17.64
N GLY A 137 26.70 8.03 18.53
CA GLY A 137 26.25 8.79 19.71
C GLY A 137 25.24 9.91 19.48
N LYS A 138 24.80 10.15 18.27
CA LYS A 138 23.74 11.12 17.96
C LYS A 138 22.35 10.48 17.96
N ARG A 139 21.37 11.21 18.51
CA ARG A 139 19.96 10.79 18.49
C ARG A 139 19.52 10.59 17.05
N TRP A 140 18.77 9.50 16.81
CA TRP A 140 18.22 9.18 15.49
C TRP A 140 17.19 10.24 15.09
N ASN A 141 17.44 10.94 14.01
CA ASN A 141 16.44 11.81 13.39
C ASN A 141 15.43 10.95 12.62
N PHE A 142 14.23 11.46 12.51
CA PHE A 142 13.14 10.77 11.83
C PHE A 142 12.60 11.57 10.68
N ARG A 143 12.20 10.83 9.64
CA ARG A 143 11.43 11.34 8.51
C ARG A 143 9.99 10.90 8.69
N PHE A 144 9.06 11.87 8.61
CA PHE A 144 7.64 11.62 8.76
C PHE A 144 6.93 11.84 7.43
N PHE A 145 6.20 10.80 6.98
CA PHE A 145 5.32 10.86 5.83
C PHE A 145 3.90 11.10 6.34
N VAL A 146 3.28 12.18 5.91
CA VAL A 146 1.97 12.59 6.38
C VAL A 146 1.04 12.82 5.20
N ASP A 147 -0.14 12.18 5.27
CA ASP A 147 -1.24 12.41 4.34
C ASP A 147 -2.37 13.11 5.09
N PHE A 148 -2.92 14.19 4.52
CA PHE A 148 -4.07 14.89 5.08
C PHE A 148 -5.04 15.36 3.98
N ALA A 149 -6.30 15.61 4.36
CA ALA A 149 -7.30 16.12 3.45
C ALA A 149 -7.02 17.61 3.14
N GLY A 150 -6.98 17.96 1.85
CA GLY A 150 -6.77 19.34 1.43
C GLY A 150 -6.32 19.47 -0.02
N ASN A 151 -6.32 20.73 -0.46
CA ASN A 151 -5.83 21.12 -1.78
C ASN A 151 -4.79 22.22 -1.61
N ILE A 152 -3.78 22.24 -2.48
CA ILE A 152 -2.70 23.24 -2.43
C ILE A 152 -3.21 24.68 -2.61
N ASP A 153 -4.35 24.85 -3.30
CA ASP A 153 -4.98 26.16 -3.49
C ASP A 153 -5.80 26.61 -2.27
N ASP A 154 -5.96 25.76 -1.24
CA ASP A 154 -6.65 26.10 0.01
C ASP A 154 -5.70 26.95 0.92
N PRO A 155 -6.11 28.17 1.31
CA PRO A 155 -5.30 29.02 2.20
C PRO A 155 -4.91 28.35 3.51
N ARG A 156 -5.75 27.46 4.06
CA ARG A 156 -5.48 26.70 5.29
C ARG A 156 -4.31 25.73 5.09
N VAL A 157 -4.27 25.07 3.92
CA VAL A 157 -3.17 24.17 3.55
C VAL A 157 -1.88 24.95 3.38
N MET A 158 -1.92 26.07 2.65
CA MET A 158 -0.74 26.93 2.46
C MET A 158 -0.20 27.46 3.78
N ASN A 159 -1.07 27.84 4.71
CA ASN A 159 -0.68 28.33 6.03
C ASN A 159 -0.03 27.22 6.87
N ALA A 160 -0.60 26.01 6.86
CA ALA A 160 -0.03 24.84 7.55
C ALA A 160 1.34 24.46 6.98
N LEU A 161 1.49 24.44 5.66
CA LEU A 161 2.76 24.10 5.00
C LEU A 161 3.85 25.12 5.35
N ARG A 162 3.52 26.42 5.38
CA ARG A 162 4.47 27.48 5.79
C ARG A 162 4.94 27.28 7.22
N GLY A 163 4.02 27.04 8.17
CA GLY A 163 4.40 26.80 9.56
C GLY A 163 5.28 25.56 9.72
N ILE A 164 5.00 24.48 8.98
CA ILE A 164 5.86 23.30 8.99
C ILE A 164 7.23 23.61 8.39
N GLU A 165 7.30 24.41 7.30
CA GLU A 165 8.55 24.80 6.65
C GLU A 165 9.47 25.65 7.56
N GLU A 166 8.87 26.48 8.41
CA GLU A 166 9.60 27.32 9.36
C GLU A 166 10.21 26.54 10.53
N GLU A 167 9.61 25.41 10.92
CA GLU A 167 10.02 24.64 12.11
C GLU A 167 10.72 23.30 11.78
N ALA A 168 10.49 22.71 10.60
CA ALA A 168 11.09 21.45 10.21
C ALA A 168 12.54 21.61 9.74
N GLU A 169 13.38 20.59 9.93
CA GLU A 169 14.72 20.57 9.33
C GLU A 169 14.65 20.52 7.78
N SER A 170 13.66 19.83 7.26
CA SER A 170 13.33 19.79 5.82
C SER A 170 11.86 19.45 5.61
N ILE A 171 11.28 19.95 4.52
CA ILE A 171 9.94 19.56 4.07
C ILE A 171 9.95 19.36 2.56
N LYS A 172 9.20 18.36 2.11
CA LYS A 172 8.95 18.12 0.68
C LYS A 172 7.50 17.78 0.45
N LEU A 173 6.86 18.49 -0.48
CA LEU A 173 5.56 18.12 -1.00
C LEU A 173 5.71 16.94 -1.96
N LEU A 174 5.05 15.81 -1.64
CA LEU A 174 5.09 14.59 -2.43
C LEU A 174 3.98 14.55 -3.48
N GLY A 175 2.81 15.09 -3.16
CA GLY A 175 1.70 15.10 -4.09
C GLY A 175 0.47 15.85 -3.56
N ASN A 176 -0.36 16.29 -4.52
CA ASN A 176 -1.71 16.79 -4.30
C ASN A 176 -2.62 16.12 -5.33
N TYR A 177 -3.47 15.17 -4.89
CA TYR A 177 -4.25 14.24 -5.72
C TYR A 177 -5.60 13.87 -5.11
#